data_6582db50b7879f762c97f3525b3e64bd
#
_entry.id   6582db50b7879f762c97f3525b3e64bd
#
_cell.length_a   1.000
_cell.length_b   1.000
_cell.length_c   1.000
_cell.angle_alpha   90.00
_cell.angle_beta   90.00
_cell.angle_gamma   90.00
#
_symmetry.space_group_name_H-M   'P 1'
#
loop_
_entity.id
_entity.type
_entity.pdbx_description
1 polymer ?
#
loop_
_entity_poly.entity_id
_entity_poly.type
_entity_poly.pdbx_seq_one_letter_code
_entity_poly.pdbx_strand_id
1 'polypeptide(L)'
;MQHLKIYQSLWGMEQRHPIDEEPSNESKFAKIKAGGFDGVCIDLAADEVEQFKTMQSLFKNNELECMVNAFPYHLDDLNPVLGLAKEFNACFVNVIGGVMPIDYRDGIPVVKRWMEDADKAEVDILFETHRDSILNDLYYTLQLIDAVPEMKLCA
;
A
#
# COMPACT_ATOMS: atom_id res chain seq x y z
N MET A 1 22.62 0.53 16.24
CA MET A 1 21.65 -0.60 16.29
C MET A 1 20.53 -0.25 15.31
N GLN A 2 20.20 -1.12 14.37
CA GLN A 2 19.13 -0.86 13.39
C GLN A 2 17.79 -0.96 14.14
N HIS A 3 16.96 0.08 14.10
CA HIS A 3 15.61 0.08 14.66
C HIS A 3 14.65 -0.53 13.65
N LEU A 4 13.94 -1.59 14.03
CA LEU A 4 12.89 -2.18 13.23
C LEU A 4 11.61 -1.40 13.48
N LYS A 5 11.05 -0.78 12.43
CA LYS A 5 9.76 -0.12 12.50
C LYS A 5 8.62 -1.12 12.34
N ILE A 6 7.60 -0.97 13.15
CA ILE A 6 6.43 -1.86 13.17
C ILE A 6 5.16 -1.04 12.87
N TYR A 7 4.42 -1.45 11.84
CA TYR A 7 3.18 -0.81 11.42
C TYR A 7 2.00 -1.73 11.68
N GLN A 8 0.92 -1.17 12.23
CA GLN A 8 -0.34 -1.88 12.40
C GLN A 8 -1.22 -1.70 11.17
N SER A 9 -1.66 -2.79 10.55
CA SER A 9 -2.68 -2.74 9.52
C SER A 9 -4.03 -2.28 10.10
N LEU A 10 -4.62 -1.25 9.50
CA LEU A 10 -5.93 -0.75 9.89
C LEU A 10 -7.04 -1.76 9.58
N TRP A 11 -6.91 -2.45 8.43
CA TRP A 11 -7.78 -3.57 8.07
C TRP A 11 -7.79 -4.68 9.14
N GLY A 12 -6.63 -4.96 9.75
CA GLY A 12 -6.51 -5.93 10.83
C GLY A 12 -7.25 -5.55 12.11
N MET A 13 -7.68 -4.29 12.23
CA MET A 13 -8.43 -3.77 13.40
C MET A 13 -9.93 -3.62 13.13
N GLU A 14 -10.41 -4.02 11.97
CA GLU A 14 -11.83 -4.03 11.66
C GLU A 14 -12.57 -5.01 12.57
N GLN A 15 -13.74 -4.58 13.05
CA GLN A 15 -14.62 -5.44 13.82
C GLN A 15 -15.28 -6.47 12.90
N ARG A 16 -15.08 -7.73 13.22
CA ARG A 16 -15.60 -8.84 12.41
C ARG A 16 -16.69 -9.64 13.11
N HIS A 17 -16.99 -9.29 14.36
CA HIS A 17 -18.06 -9.94 15.08
C HIS A 17 -19.39 -9.25 14.74
N PRO A 18 -20.42 -10.00 14.30
CA PRO A 18 -21.62 -9.41 13.69
C PRO A 18 -22.51 -8.61 14.65
N ILE A 19 -22.29 -8.71 15.95
CA ILE A 19 -23.08 -8.00 16.97
C ILE A 19 -22.33 -6.84 17.66
N ASP A 20 -21.02 -6.68 17.36
CA ASP A 20 -20.24 -5.60 17.94
C ASP A 20 -20.19 -4.41 16.97
N GLU A 21 -20.12 -3.21 17.51
CA GLU A 21 -19.97 -2.00 16.71
C GLU A 21 -18.53 -1.83 16.23
N GLU A 22 -18.39 -1.31 15.01
CA GLU A 22 -17.07 -0.96 14.44
C GLU A 22 -16.44 0.16 15.29
N PRO A 23 -15.21 -0.03 15.83
CA PRO A 23 -14.52 1.02 16.54
C PRO A 23 -14.22 2.21 15.64
N SER A 24 -14.34 3.44 16.16
CA SER A 24 -13.97 4.63 15.40
C SER A 24 -12.48 4.65 15.06
N ASN A 25 -12.11 5.36 14.00
CA ASN A 25 -10.70 5.51 13.60
C ASN A 25 -9.88 6.18 14.69
N GLU A 26 -10.42 7.15 15.44
CA GLU A 26 -9.77 7.76 16.59
C GLU A 26 -9.44 6.73 17.66
N SER A 27 -10.37 5.81 17.95
CA SER A 27 -10.14 4.73 18.91
C SER A 27 -9.07 3.75 18.43
N LYS A 28 -9.07 3.40 17.12
CA LYS A 28 -8.07 2.51 16.52
C LYS A 28 -6.67 3.15 16.61
N PHE A 29 -6.53 4.42 16.20
CA PHE A 29 -5.25 5.14 16.23
C PHE A 29 -4.71 5.30 17.66
N ALA A 30 -5.57 5.61 18.63
CA ALA A 30 -5.17 5.70 20.03
C ALA A 30 -4.64 4.35 20.58
N LYS A 31 -5.29 3.23 20.21
CA LYS A 31 -4.83 1.88 20.57
C LYS A 31 -3.48 1.54 19.92
N ILE A 32 -3.29 1.88 18.63
CA ILE A 32 -2.03 1.67 17.90
C ILE A 32 -0.90 2.43 18.59
N LYS A 33 -1.10 3.70 18.89
CA LYS A 33 -0.11 4.52 19.61
C LYS A 33 0.20 3.94 20.99
N ALA A 34 -0.82 3.57 21.76
CA ALA A 34 -0.64 2.96 23.08
C ALA A 34 0.07 1.60 23.03
N GLY A 35 -0.08 0.86 21.91
CA GLY A 35 0.61 -0.39 21.64
C GLY A 35 2.09 -0.24 21.29
N GLY A 36 2.58 0.98 21.08
CA GLY A 36 3.98 1.26 20.77
C GLY A 36 4.36 1.00 19.30
N PHE A 37 3.38 1.00 18.40
CA PHE A 37 3.64 0.92 16.95
C PHE A 37 4.23 2.24 16.44
N ASP A 38 5.07 2.16 15.40
CA ASP A 38 5.68 3.31 14.73
C ASP A 38 4.72 3.97 13.74
N GLY A 39 3.78 3.20 13.17
CA GLY A 39 2.87 3.71 12.17
C GLY A 39 1.64 2.84 11.93
N VAL A 40 0.85 3.29 10.96
CA VAL A 40 -0.37 2.62 10.49
C VAL A 40 -0.23 2.30 9.01
N CYS A 41 -0.54 1.06 8.64
CA CYS A 41 -0.73 0.65 7.26
C CYS A 41 -2.21 0.75 6.89
N ILE A 42 -2.52 1.48 5.83
CA ILE A 42 -3.87 1.59 5.27
C ILE A 42 -3.95 0.84 3.94
N ASP A 43 -5.05 0.13 3.73
CA ASP A 43 -5.40 -0.50 2.47
C ASP A 43 -6.25 0.48 1.66
N LEU A 44 -5.88 0.75 0.40
CA LEU A 44 -6.44 1.86 -0.36
C LEU A 44 -6.65 1.50 -1.83
N ALA A 45 -7.92 1.56 -2.26
CA ALA A 45 -8.29 1.59 -3.67
C ALA A 45 -8.40 3.03 -4.19
N ALA A 46 -8.37 3.20 -5.51
CA ALA A 46 -8.39 4.52 -6.14
C ALA A 46 -9.63 5.36 -5.82
N ASP A 47 -10.78 4.71 -5.68
CA ASP A 47 -12.08 5.34 -5.39
C ASP A 47 -12.28 5.69 -3.91
N GLU A 48 -11.42 5.20 -3.01
CA GLU A 48 -11.47 5.46 -1.58
C GLU A 48 -10.62 6.66 -1.13
N VAL A 49 -9.79 7.21 -2.02
CA VAL A 49 -8.80 8.27 -1.71
C VAL A 49 -9.42 9.45 -0.98
N GLU A 50 -10.57 9.96 -1.45
CA GLU A 50 -11.22 11.13 -0.83
C GLU A 50 -11.71 10.86 0.61
N GLN A 51 -12.16 9.63 0.88
CA GLN A 51 -12.55 9.22 2.23
C GLN A 51 -11.33 9.19 3.16
N PHE A 52 -10.21 8.64 2.70
CA PHE A 52 -9.00 8.51 3.50
C PHE A 52 -8.30 9.84 3.79
N LYS A 53 -8.48 10.88 2.96
CA LYS A 53 -7.97 12.24 3.25
C LYS A 53 -8.41 12.76 4.61
N THR A 54 -9.60 12.39 5.06
CA THR A 54 -10.13 12.80 6.38
C THR A 54 -9.30 12.29 7.56
N MET A 55 -8.48 11.25 7.34
CA MET A 55 -7.68 10.60 8.39
C MET A 55 -6.31 11.26 8.59
N GLN A 56 -5.91 12.22 7.77
CA GLN A 56 -4.60 12.85 7.87
C GLN A 56 -4.31 13.44 9.26
N SER A 57 -5.32 14.05 9.90
CA SER A 57 -5.20 14.58 11.24
C SER A 57 -4.92 13.51 12.30
N LEU A 58 -5.42 12.28 12.09
CA LEU A 58 -5.21 11.18 13.04
C LEU A 58 -3.73 10.75 13.05
N PHE A 59 -3.07 10.68 11.88
CA PHE A 59 -1.64 10.41 11.79
C PHE A 59 -0.83 11.47 12.54
N LYS A 60 -1.11 12.76 12.25
CA LYS A 60 -0.40 13.89 12.88
C LYS A 60 -0.61 13.94 14.40
N ASN A 61 -1.86 13.81 14.85
CA ASN A 61 -2.21 13.94 16.27
C ASN A 61 -1.67 12.80 17.13
N ASN A 62 -1.47 11.62 16.54
CA ASN A 62 -0.91 10.46 17.24
C ASN A 62 0.59 10.27 16.95
N GLU A 63 1.22 11.14 16.14
CA GLU A 63 2.62 11.02 15.73
C GLU A 63 2.93 9.60 15.20
N LEU A 64 2.09 9.11 14.28
CA LEU A 64 2.23 7.82 13.62
C LEU A 64 2.60 8.02 12.15
N GLU A 65 3.53 7.21 11.66
CA GLU A 65 3.89 7.18 10.25
C GLU A 65 2.80 6.52 9.41
N CYS A 66 2.69 6.90 8.15
CA CYS A 66 1.77 6.30 7.19
C CYS A 66 2.52 5.31 6.27
N MET A 67 1.94 4.15 6.06
CA MET A 67 2.26 3.19 5.01
C MET A 67 0.98 2.89 4.23
N VAL A 68 1.07 2.68 2.92
CA VAL A 68 -0.09 2.43 2.08
C VAL A 68 0.07 1.11 1.34
N ASN A 69 -0.92 0.23 1.41
CA ASN A 69 -1.13 -0.86 0.47
C ASN A 69 -2.07 -0.38 -0.63
N ALA A 70 -1.63 -0.41 -1.88
CA ALA A 70 -2.40 0.02 -3.04
C ALA A 70 -2.88 -1.18 -3.86
N PHE A 71 -4.14 -1.16 -4.26
CA PHE A 71 -4.77 -2.22 -5.05
C PHE A 71 -5.22 -1.69 -6.43
N PRO A 72 -4.31 -1.36 -7.35
CA PRO A 72 -4.67 -0.89 -8.69
C PRO A 72 -5.17 -2.06 -9.55
N TYR A 73 -6.40 -1.98 -10.06
CA TYR A 73 -6.99 -2.90 -11.04
C TYR A 73 -6.83 -2.42 -12.48
N HIS A 74 -6.53 -1.12 -12.68
CA HIS A 74 -6.21 -0.52 -13.96
C HIS A 74 -4.91 0.28 -13.86
N LEU A 75 -4.29 0.58 -15.00
CA LEU A 75 -3.00 1.28 -15.04
C LEU A 75 -3.02 2.64 -14.31
N ASP A 76 -4.12 3.36 -14.44
CA ASP A 76 -4.24 4.72 -13.89
C ASP A 76 -4.72 4.76 -12.43
N ASP A 77 -5.13 3.62 -11.85
CA ASP A 77 -5.65 3.55 -10.47
C ASP A 77 -4.58 3.88 -9.41
N LEU A 78 -3.30 3.70 -9.75
CA LEU A 78 -2.22 4.00 -8.82
C LEU A 78 -2.03 5.51 -8.61
N ASN A 79 -2.31 6.34 -9.62
CA ASN A 79 -2.04 7.77 -9.56
C ASN A 79 -2.74 8.51 -8.40
N PRO A 80 -4.05 8.35 -8.15
CA PRO A 80 -4.69 9.00 -7.01
C PRO A 80 -4.13 8.51 -5.66
N VAL A 81 -3.73 7.23 -5.56
CA VAL A 81 -3.11 6.66 -4.35
C VAL A 81 -1.74 7.27 -4.09
N LEU A 82 -0.91 7.44 -5.13
CA LEU A 82 0.38 8.11 -5.03
C LEU A 82 0.22 9.57 -4.58
N GLY A 83 -0.82 10.25 -5.08
CA GLY A 83 -1.14 11.63 -4.66
C GLY A 83 -1.42 11.70 -3.15
N LEU A 84 -2.26 10.80 -2.63
CA LEU A 84 -2.55 10.72 -1.19
C LEU A 84 -1.31 10.33 -0.38
N ALA A 85 -0.54 9.34 -0.85
CA ALA A 85 0.68 8.90 -0.18
C ALA A 85 1.69 10.05 -0.02
N LYS A 86 1.85 10.87 -1.06
CA LYS A 86 2.68 12.10 -1.00
C LYS A 86 2.13 13.10 0.01
N GLU A 87 0.82 13.36 0.00
CA GLU A 87 0.16 14.28 0.93
C GLU A 87 0.32 13.85 2.39
N PHE A 88 0.29 12.54 2.64
CA PHE A 88 0.44 11.94 3.97
C PHE A 88 1.90 11.72 4.37
N ASN A 89 2.85 12.03 3.49
CA ASN A 89 4.27 11.72 3.67
C ASN A 89 4.48 10.24 4.02
N ALA A 90 3.79 9.36 3.27
CA ALA A 90 3.91 7.92 3.48
C ALA A 90 5.36 7.46 3.26
N CYS A 91 5.80 6.51 4.08
CA CYS A 91 7.17 5.98 4.01
C CYS A 91 7.42 5.23 2.69
N PHE A 92 6.41 4.56 2.16
CA PHE A 92 6.35 3.96 0.83
C PHE A 92 4.91 3.51 0.53
N VAL A 93 4.66 3.16 -0.75
CA VAL A 93 3.43 2.50 -1.19
C VAL A 93 3.77 1.07 -1.59
N ASN A 94 3.09 0.11 -1.00
CA ASN A 94 3.17 -1.30 -1.35
C ASN A 94 2.11 -1.61 -2.40
N VAL A 95 2.51 -2.01 -3.60
CA VAL A 95 1.63 -2.22 -4.75
C VAL A 95 1.25 -3.69 -4.86
N ILE A 96 -0.04 -3.98 -4.67
CA ILE A 96 -0.67 -5.28 -4.89
C ILE A 96 -1.47 -5.16 -6.19
N GLY A 97 -0.78 -5.23 -7.33
CA GLY A 97 -1.36 -4.93 -8.63
C GLY A 97 -2.34 -5.99 -9.11
N GLY A 98 -3.62 -5.64 -9.26
CA GLY A 98 -4.69 -6.51 -9.77
C GLY A 98 -4.72 -6.65 -11.30
N VAL A 99 -3.85 -5.96 -12.04
CA VAL A 99 -3.66 -6.16 -13.49
C VAL A 99 -2.82 -7.41 -13.68
N MET A 100 -3.38 -8.45 -14.26
CA MET A 100 -2.73 -9.78 -14.39
C MET A 100 -2.63 -10.22 -15.85
N PRO A 101 -1.65 -9.73 -16.63
CA PRO A 101 -1.40 -10.22 -17.98
C PRO A 101 -1.00 -11.71 -17.94
N ILE A 102 -1.40 -12.48 -18.96
CA ILE A 102 -1.06 -13.92 -19.05
C ILE A 102 0.43 -14.11 -19.32
N ASP A 103 1.02 -13.29 -20.17
CA ASP A 103 2.45 -13.33 -20.49
C ASP A 103 3.19 -12.27 -19.66
N TYR A 104 4.31 -12.66 -19.03
CA TYR A 104 5.12 -11.73 -18.24
C TYR A 104 5.65 -10.54 -19.06
N ARG A 105 5.83 -10.73 -20.38
CA ARG A 105 6.25 -9.65 -21.29
C ARG A 105 5.22 -8.53 -21.40
N ASP A 106 3.93 -8.88 -21.27
CA ASP A 106 2.85 -7.89 -21.21
C ASP A 106 2.77 -7.24 -19.81
N GLY A 107 3.33 -7.88 -18.78
CA GLY A 107 3.47 -7.32 -17.42
C GLY A 107 4.58 -6.27 -17.31
N ILE A 108 5.64 -6.37 -18.14
CA ILE A 108 6.76 -5.41 -18.13
C ILE A 108 6.27 -3.95 -18.29
N PRO A 109 5.49 -3.59 -19.32
CA PRO A 109 5.01 -2.22 -19.46
C PRO A 109 4.09 -1.77 -18.30
N VAL A 110 3.38 -2.69 -17.65
CA VAL A 110 2.53 -2.39 -16.49
C VAL A 110 3.38 -1.93 -15.31
N VAL A 111 4.34 -2.74 -14.88
CA VAL A 111 5.18 -2.40 -13.73
C VAL A 111 6.06 -1.18 -14.00
N LYS A 112 6.61 -1.05 -15.23
CA LYS A 112 7.39 0.13 -15.62
C LYS A 112 6.56 1.41 -15.57
N ARG A 113 5.31 1.38 -16.03
CA ARG A 113 4.41 2.53 -15.95
C ARG A 113 4.16 2.92 -14.50
N TRP A 114 3.88 1.98 -13.60
CA TRP A 114 3.68 2.27 -12.19
C TRP A 114 4.93 2.82 -11.51
N MET A 115 6.11 2.30 -11.85
CA MET A 115 7.39 2.85 -11.37
C MET A 115 7.62 4.29 -11.86
N GLU A 116 7.37 4.57 -13.15
CA GLU A 116 7.46 5.91 -13.71
C GLU A 116 6.48 6.90 -13.05
N ASP A 117 5.26 6.46 -12.76
CA ASP A 117 4.25 7.30 -12.11
C ASP A 117 4.62 7.56 -10.64
N ALA A 118 5.21 6.59 -9.94
CA ALA A 118 5.76 6.74 -8.61
C ALA A 118 6.95 7.72 -8.57
N ASP A 119 7.87 7.62 -9.54
CA ASP A 119 8.99 8.55 -9.67
C ASP A 119 8.52 9.99 -9.91
N LYS A 120 7.52 10.20 -10.78
CA LYS A 120 6.90 11.52 -11.02
C LYS A 120 6.22 12.08 -9.75
N ALA A 121 5.62 11.21 -8.96
CA ALA A 121 5.00 11.57 -7.68
C ALA A 121 6.02 11.79 -6.57
N GLU A 122 7.29 11.38 -6.75
CA GLU A 122 8.33 11.35 -5.72
C GLU A 122 7.93 10.47 -4.53
N VAL A 123 7.36 9.30 -4.80
CA VAL A 123 6.93 8.32 -3.81
C VAL A 123 7.65 7.00 -4.06
N ASP A 124 8.28 6.45 -3.03
CA ASP A 124 8.86 5.10 -3.12
C ASP A 124 7.76 4.05 -3.19
N ILE A 125 7.91 3.07 -4.11
CA ILE A 125 7.02 1.92 -4.21
C ILE A 125 7.75 0.60 -4.03
N LEU A 126 7.03 -0.39 -3.49
CA LEU A 126 7.40 -1.80 -3.46
C LEU A 126 6.29 -2.60 -4.14
N PHE A 127 6.63 -3.75 -4.70
CA PHE A 127 5.63 -4.68 -5.25
C PHE A 127 5.52 -5.90 -4.34
N GLU A 128 4.30 -6.25 -3.97
CA GLU A 128 4.05 -7.40 -3.10
C GLU A 128 3.73 -8.66 -3.92
N THR A 129 4.36 -9.78 -3.52
CA THR A 129 3.93 -11.10 -3.96
C THR A 129 2.64 -11.49 -3.23
N HIS A 130 1.52 -11.44 -3.93
CA HIS A 130 0.20 -11.66 -3.35
C HIS A 130 -0.68 -12.49 -4.28
N ARG A 131 -1.58 -13.31 -3.69
CA ARG A 131 -2.62 -13.98 -4.49
C ARG A 131 -3.46 -12.93 -5.23
N ASP A 132 -3.98 -13.30 -6.38
CA ASP A 132 -4.84 -12.44 -7.20
C ASP A 132 -4.17 -11.11 -7.60
N SER A 133 -2.83 -11.14 -7.79
CA SER A 133 -2.04 -9.98 -8.20
C SER A 133 -1.14 -10.31 -9.39
N ILE A 134 -0.49 -9.29 -9.97
CA ILE A 134 0.48 -9.47 -11.05
C ILE A 134 1.65 -10.37 -10.64
N LEU A 135 1.98 -10.45 -9.35
CA LEU A 135 3.03 -11.30 -8.79
C LEU A 135 2.46 -12.55 -8.08
N ASN A 136 1.42 -13.14 -8.65
CA ASN A 136 0.72 -14.30 -8.08
C ASN A 136 1.43 -15.64 -8.34
N ASP A 137 2.10 -15.78 -9.49
CA ASP A 137 2.79 -17.01 -9.89
C ASP A 137 4.30 -16.88 -9.77
N LEU A 138 4.97 -17.90 -9.20
CA LEU A 138 6.40 -17.87 -8.95
C LEU A 138 7.23 -17.71 -10.24
N TYR A 139 6.92 -18.49 -11.28
CA TYR A 139 7.72 -18.45 -12.52
C TYR A 139 7.52 -17.14 -13.28
N TYR A 140 6.28 -16.65 -13.33
CA TYR A 140 5.95 -15.35 -13.88
C TYR A 140 6.71 -14.24 -13.14
N THR A 141 6.67 -14.27 -11.82
CA THR A 141 7.35 -13.28 -10.96
C THR A 141 8.86 -13.27 -11.20
N LEU A 142 9.50 -14.45 -11.24
CA LEU A 142 10.95 -14.54 -11.49
C LEU A 142 11.33 -13.98 -12.87
N GLN A 143 10.55 -14.30 -13.92
CA GLN A 143 10.78 -13.77 -15.26
C GLN A 143 10.59 -12.25 -15.33
N LEU A 144 9.60 -11.72 -14.58
CA LEU A 144 9.37 -10.28 -14.51
C LEU A 144 10.50 -9.55 -13.79
N ILE A 145 11.01 -10.10 -12.67
CA ILE A 145 12.18 -9.58 -11.95
C ILE A 145 13.42 -9.57 -12.84
N ASP A 146 13.68 -10.65 -13.57
CA ASP A 146 14.82 -10.72 -14.51
C ASP A 146 14.71 -9.66 -15.62
N ALA A 147 13.48 -9.36 -16.07
CA ALA A 147 13.25 -8.38 -17.13
C ALA A 147 13.20 -6.92 -16.62
N VAL A 148 12.92 -6.71 -15.34
CA VAL A 148 12.82 -5.39 -14.67
C VAL A 148 13.60 -5.46 -13.34
N PRO A 149 14.94 -5.53 -13.38
CA PRO A 149 15.77 -5.74 -12.19
C PRO A 149 15.74 -4.57 -11.19
N GLU A 150 15.30 -3.40 -11.62
CA GLU A 150 15.09 -2.22 -10.76
C GLU A 150 13.83 -2.30 -9.89
N MET A 151 12.94 -3.27 -10.13
CA MET A 151 11.72 -3.48 -9.35
C MET A 151 12.04 -3.88 -7.92
N LYS A 152 11.59 -3.10 -6.95
CA LYS A 152 11.72 -3.39 -5.51
C LYS A 152 10.56 -4.28 -5.06
N LEU A 153 10.85 -5.33 -4.30
CA LEU A 153 9.86 -6.31 -3.85
C LEU A 153 9.72 -6.32 -2.33
N CYS A 154 8.53 -6.70 -1.86
CA CYS A 154 8.29 -7.19 -0.51
C CYS A 154 7.46 -8.50 -0.56
N ALA A 155 7.45 -9.25 0.53
CA ALA A 155 6.74 -10.52 0.69
C ALA A 155 6.18 -10.64 2.11
#